data_cd514f9f54468212c617ec2504cadbb6
#
_entry.id   cd514f9f54468212c617ec2504cadbb6
#
_cell.length_a   1.000
_cell.length_b   1.000
_cell.length_c   1.000
_cell.angle_alpha   90.00
_cell.angle_beta   90.00
_cell.angle_gamma   90.00
#
_symmetry.space_group_name_H-M   'P 1'
#
loop_
_entity.id
_entity.type
_entity.pdbx_description
1 polymer ?
#
loop_
_entity_poly.entity_id
_entity_poly.type
_entity_poly.pdbx_seq_one_letter_code
_entity_poly.pdbx_strand_id
1 'polypeptide(L)' 'MIFKVLKIEEGIHVEDRIDDDGLCRLTCTEEYPEFQAWLAEGNTPLPPDPVEEPK' A
#
# COMPACT_ATOMS: atom_id res chain seq x y z
N MET A 1 9.76 -7.49 -0.19
CA MET A 1 9.03 -6.24 -0.48
C MET A 1 7.55 -6.51 -0.49
N ILE A 2 6.79 -5.69 0.20
CA ILE A 2 5.34 -5.80 0.20
C ILE A 2 4.75 -4.41 0.03
N PHE A 3 3.49 -4.38 -0.37
CA PHE A 3 2.74 -3.13 -0.43
C PHE A 3 1.64 -3.19 0.61
N LYS A 4 1.35 -2.05 1.20
CA LYS A 4 0.32 -1.94 2.21
C LYS A 4 -0.55 -0.73 1.87
N VAL A 5 -1.86 -0.89 1.99
CA VAL A 5 -2.76 0.23 1.76
C VAL A 5 -2.56 1.24 2.88
N LEU A 6 -2.18 2.47 2.50
CA LEU A 6 -2.01 3.54 3.47
C LEU A 6 -3.35 4.17 3.79
N LYS A 7 -4.09 4.51 2.76
CA LYS A 7 -5.40 5.12 2.93
C LYS A 7 -6.16 5.02 1.62
N ILE A 8 -7.46 5.25 1.70
CA ILE A 8 -8.33 5.33 0.54
C ILE A 8 -8.93 6.72 0.56
N GLU A 9 -8.69 7.50 -0.48
CA GLU A 9 -9.16 8.86 -0.55
C GLU A 9 -9.88 9.06 -1.87
N GLU A 10 -11.15 9.44 -1.81
CA GLU A 10 -11.96 9.68 -2.99
C GLU A 10 -11.92 8.51 -3.96
N GLY A 11 -11.92 7.29 -3.41
CA GLY A 11 -11.91 6.10 -4.24
C GLY A 11 -10.54 5.71 -4.75
N ILE A 12 -9.52 6.47 -4.42
CA ILE A 12 -8.16 6.17 -4.86
C ILE A 12 -7.40 5.53 -3.72
N HIS A 13 -6.82 4.38 -4.00
CA HIS A 13 -6.02 3.67 -3.02
C HIS A 13 -4.59 4.18 -3.07
N VAL A 14 -4.08 4.60 -1.93
CA VAL A 14 -2.69 5.01 -1.79
C VAL A 14 -1.97 3.91 -1.04
N GLU A 15 -0.88 3.41 -1.61
CA GLU A 15 -0.14 2.30 -1.03
C GLU A 15 1.26 2.72 -0.66
N ASP A 16 1.80 2.09 0.38
CA ASP A 16 3.19 2.23 0.76
C ASP A 16 3.93 0.97 0.37
N ARG A 17 5.11 1.14 -0.22
CA ARG A 17 5.99 0.01 -0.46
C ARG A 17 6.89 -0.16 0.75
N ILE A 18 6.83 -1.34 1.33
CA ILE A 18 7.62 -1.66 2.51
C ILE A 18 8.70 -2.66 2.10
N ASP A 19 9.94 -2.28 2.28
CA ASP A 19 11.07 -3.12 1.92
C ASP A 19 11.31 -4.20 2.96
N ASP A 20 12.25 -5.08 2.66
CA ASP A 20 12.51 -6.22 3.53
C ASP A 20 12.96 -5.82 4.93
N ASP A 21 13.48 -4.62 5.08
CA ASP A 21 13.88 -4.13 6.40
C ASP A 21 12.71 -3.57 7.20
N GLY A 22 11.51 -3.61 6.64
CA GLY A 22 10.32 -3.14 7.33
C GLY A 22 10.08 -1.66 7.23
N LEU A 23 10.87 -0.95 6.44
CA LEU A 23 10.73 0.49 6.32
C LEU A 23 9.96 0.85 5.05
N CYS A 24 9.07 1.83 5.19
CA CYS A 24 8.33 2.37 4.05
C CYS A 24 9.26 3.28 3.27
N ARG A 25 9.49 2.95 2.00
CA ARG A 25 10.43 3.70 1.20
C ARG A 25 9.77 4.41 0.03
N LEU A 26 8.50 4.17 -0.19
CA LEU A 26 7.81 4.76 -1.32
C LEU A 26 6.33 4.78 -1.05
N THR A 27 5.69 5.88 -1.39
CA THR A 27 4.24 5.99 -1.35
C THR A 27 3.76 6.21 -2.77
N CYS A 28 2.80 5.41 -3.19
CA CYS A 28 2.31 5.48 -4.57
C CYS A 28 0.82 5.22 -4.61
N THR A 29 0.23 5.48 -5.77
CA THR A 29 -1.16 5.12 -6.00
C THR A 29 -1.22 3.75 -6.66
N GLU A 30 -2.45 3.24 -6.78
CA GLU A 30 -2.63 1.89 -7.33
C GLU A 30 -2.25 1.81 -8.80
N GLU A 31 -2.01 2.95 -9.46
CA GLU A 31 -1.62 2.95 -10.87
C GLU A 31 -0.11 2.78 -11.06
N TYR A 32 0.63 2.76 -9.98
CA TYR A 32 2.08 2.69 -10.07
C TYR A 32 2.50 1.37 -10.72
N PRO A 33 3.36 1.41 -11.76
CA PRO A 33 3.69 0.19 -12.50
C PRO A 33 4.28 -0.91 -11.66
N GLU A 34 5.16 -0.58 -10.72
CA GLU A 34 5.76 -1.61 -9.87
C GLU A 34 4.70 -2.30 -9.01
N PHE A 35 3.73 -1.53 -8.53
CA PHE A 35 2.65 -2.08 -7.74
C PHE A 35 1.79 -3.02 -8.60
N GLN A 36 1.51 -2.60 -9.83
CA GLN A 36 0.72 -3.42 -10.73
C GLN A 36 1.42 -4.74 -11.04
N ALA A 37 2.72 -4.68 -11.28
CA ALA A 37 3.49 -5.88 -11.56
C ALA A 37 3.49 -6.82 -10.35
N TRP A 38 3.59 -6.24 -9.16
CA TRP A 38 3.59 -7.03 -7.94
C TRP A 38 2.24 -7.73 -7.75
N LEU A 39 1.15 -7.05 -8.05
CA LEU A 39 -0.18 -7.66 -7.98
C LEU A 39 -0.31 -8.79 -9.00
N ALA A 40 0.24 -8.59 -10.19
CA ALA A 40 0.14 -9.59 -11.26
C ALA A 40 0.86 -10.87 -10.89
N GLU A 41 1.78 -10.81 -9.94
CA GLU A 41 2.46 -12.01 -9.47
C GLU A 41 1.61 -12.82 -8.49
N GLY A 42 0.41 -12.35 -8.19
CA GLY A 42 -0.47 -13.06 -7.27
C GLY A 42 -0.44 -12.54 -5.85
N ASN A 43 0.19 -11.41 -5.63
CA ASN A 43 0.29 -10.84 -4.30
C ASN A 43 -0.94 -10.01 -3.94
N THR A 44 -1.16 -9.84 -2.66
CA THR A 44 -2.26 -9.03 -2.15
C THR A 44 -1.71 -8.01 -1.17
N PRO A 45 -2.03 -6.74 -1.33
CA PRO A 45 -1.54 -5.73 -0.40
C PRO A 45 -2.15 -5.91 0.98
N LEU A 46 -1.40 -5.50 1.98
CA LEU A 46 -1.90 -5.55 3.34
C LEU A 46 -3.00 -4.50 3.52
N PRO A 47 -3.96 -4.77 4.39
CA PRO A 47 -5.02 -3.80 4.63
C PRO A 47 -4.48 -2.57 5.36
N PRO A 48 -5.19 -1.44 5.28
CA PRO A 48 -4.76 -0.25 5.99
C PRO A 48 -4.86 -0.46 7.49
N ASP A 49 -4.06 0.28 8.23
CA ASP A 49 -4.16 0.24 9.67
C ASP A 49 -5.54 0.70 10.11
N PRO A 50 -6.06 0.13 11.19
CA PRO A 50 -7.34 0.60 11.71
C PRO A 50 -7.22 2.08 12.06
N VAL A 51 -8.25 2.83 11.69
CA VAL A 51 -8.28 4.23 12.04
C VAL A 51 -8.68 4.32 13.50
N GLU A 52 -7.83 4.98 14.27
CA GLU A 52 -8.14 5.22 15.66
C GLU A 52 -8.83 6.55 15.77
N GLU A 53 -10.08 6.49 16.11
CA GLU A 53 -10.84 7.71 16.25
C GLU A 53 -10.45 8.41 17.51
N PRO A 54 -9.97 9.64 17.42
CA PRO A 54 -9.71 10.39 18.65
C PRO A 54 -11.03 10.61 19.37
N LYS A 55 -10.99 10.47 20.63
CA LYS A 55 -12.19 10.63 21.43
C LYS A 55 -12.24 11.93 22.15
#